data_d53b43700c6321bc5265e1dcc5799eef
#
_entry.id   d53b43700c6321bc5265e1dcc5799eef
#
_cell.length_a   1.000
_cell.length_b   1.000
_cell.length_c   1.000
_cell.angle_alpha   90.00
_cell.angle_beta   90.00
_cell.angle_gamma   90.00
#
_symmetry.space_group_name_H-M   'P 1'
#
loop_
_entity.id
_entity.type
_entity.pdbx_description
1 polymer ?
#
loop_
_entity_poly.entity_id
_entity_poly.type
_entity_poly.pdbx_seq_one_letter_code
_entity_poly.pdbx_strand_id
1 'polypeptide(L)'
;MTMAPKKTKTAKAANIAFDMEAMRAHAGDAARLLKALANEKRLQVLCLLAEGERSVGEINAMLDLSQSALSQHLAVLREEGLVQTRREAQVIYYSLMPGPAAQVMQTLQGIYCSPAPARAKKKGAA
;
A
#
# COMPACT_ATOMS: atom_id res chain seq x y z
N MET A 1 -28.18 10.00 -22.04
CA MET A 1 -28.10 9.99 -21.53
C MET A 1 -27.80 9.81 -20.87
N THR A 2 -27.67 9.81 -20.56
CA THR A 2 -27.42 9.74 -19.86
C THR A 2 -27.32 9.45 -19.00
N MET A 3 -27.34 9.33 -18.67
CA MET A 3 -27.36 9.12 -17.79
C MET A 3 -27.22 9.18 -16.89
N ALA A 4 -27.33 9.32 -16.55
CA ALA A 4 -27.25 9.40 -15.67
C ALA A 4 -27.37 9.18 -14.86
N PRO A 5 -27.47 9.18 -14.49
CA PRO A 5 -27.58 8.96 -13.62
C PRO A 5 -27.74 8.67 -12.89
N LYS A 6 -27.87 8.56 -12.61
CA LYS A 6 -28.07 8.29 -11.87
C LYS A 6 -28.01 8.46 -11.02
N LYS A 7 -28.12 8.80 -10.66
CA LYS A 7 -28.08 9.02 -9.80
C LYS A 7 -28.34 9.20 -8.98
N THR A 8 -28.63 9.41 -8.68
CA THR A 8 -28.87 9.43 -8.00
C THR A 8 -29.09 9.44 -6.93
N LYS A 9 -29.50 9.17 -6.33
CA LYS A 9 -29.49 9.14 -5.18
C LYS A 9 -28.47 8.97 -4.66
N THR A 10 -28.22 9.42 -4.56
CA THR A 10 -27.08 9.24 -4.40
C THR A 10 -26.39 9.83 -3.31
N ALA A 11 -25.15 9.49 -3.13
CA ALA A 11 -24.34 9.96 -2.06
C ALA A 11 -23.98 11.41 -2.26
N LYS A 12 -23.78 12.11 -1.21
CA LYS A 12 -23.28 13.46 -1.29
C LYS A 12 -21.86 13.44 -1.79
N ALA A 13 -21.48 14.48 -2.49
CA ALA A 13 -20.10 14.62 -2.93
C ALA A 13 -19.19 14.72 -1.71
N ALA A 14 -18.03 14.11 -1.80
CA ALA A 14 -17.04 14.25 -0.75
C ALA A 14 -16.43 15.64 -0.83
N ASN A 15 -16.34 16.29 0.31
CA ASN A 15 -15.70 17.59 0.39
C ASN A 15 -14.54 17.50 1.34
N ILE A 16 -13.36 17.71 0.81
CA ILE A 16 -12.14 17.60 1.59
C ILE A 16 -11.45 18.95 1.54
N ALA A 17 -11.04 19.43 2.70
CA ALA A 17 -10.28 20.66 2.76
C ALA A 17 -8.90 20.43 2.15
N PHE A 18 -8.52 21.26 1.20
CA PHE A 18 -7.26 21.09 0.52
C PHE A 18 -6.50 22.41 0.46
N ASP A 19 -5.20 22.30 0.68
CA ASP A 19 -4.29 23.40 0.45
C ASP A 19 -3.72 23.21 -0.95
N MET A 20 -4.32 23.89 -1.91
CA MET A 20 -3.94 23.73 -3.32
C MET A 20 -2.53 24.21 -3.59
N GLU A 21 -2.10 25.24 -2.86
CA GLU A 21 -0.75 25.76 -3.08
C GLU A 21 0.29 24.75 -2.62
N ALA A 22 0.09 24.17 -1.45
CA ALA A 22 0.99 23.14 -0.95
C ALA A 22 0.96 21.91 -1.86
N MET A 23 -0.23 21.54 -2.33
CA MET A 23 -0.33 20.38 -3.21
C MET A 23 0.41 20.62 -4.52
N ARG A 24 0.33 21.84 -5.08
CA ARG A 24 1.09 22.14 -6.29
C ARG A 24 2.58 21.98 -6.07
N ALA A 25 3.06 22.38 -4.93
CA ALA A 25 4.48 22.26 -4.61
C ALA A 25 4.92 20.81 -4.49
N HIS A 26 4.02 19.93 -4.05
CA HIS A 26 4.37 18.54 -3.77
C HIS A 26 3.72 17.52 -4.71
N ALA A 27 3.03 18.01 -5.75
CA ALA A 27 2.31 17.10 -6.64
C ALA A 27 3.22 16.09 -7.32
N GLY A 28 4.44 16.50 -7.65
CA GLY A 28 5.41 15.58 -8.24
C GLY A 28 5.77 14.45 -7.30
N ASP A 29 6.05 14.80 -6.05
CA ASP A 29 6.37 13.79 -5.06
C ASP A 29 5.19 12.87 -4.78
N ALA A 30 4.00 13.44 -4.70
CA ALA A 30 2.79 12.65 -4.46
C ALA A 30 2.54 11.68 -5.62
N ALA A 31 2.68 12.16 -6.84
CA ALA A 31 2.50 11.30 -8.01
C ALA A 31 3.53 10.19 -8.05
N ARG A 32 4.75 10.49 -7.67
CA ARG A 32 5.82 9.51 -7.62
C ARG A 32 5.53 8.41 -6.59
N LEU A 33 5.03 8.80 -5.43
CA LEU A 33 4.63 7.85 -4.41
C LEU A 33 3.54 6.93 -4.96
N LEU A 34 2.50 7.50 -5.55
CA LEU A 34 1.40 6.71 -6.08
C LEU A 34 1.86 5.77 -7.19
N LYS A 35 2.79 6.24 -8.01
CA LYS A 35 3.31 5.41 -9.08
C LYS A 35 4.05 4.20 -8.54
N ALA A 36 4.82 4.40 -7.48
CA ALA A 36 5.54 3.29 -6.87
C ALA A 36 4.57 2.27 -6.27
N LEU A 37 3.42 2.73 -5.80
CA LEU A 37 2.42 1.85 -5.20
C LEU A 37 1.50 1.21 -6.23
N ALA A 38 1.41 1.75 -7.43
CA ALA A 38 0.41 1.33 -8.41
C ALA A 38 0.87 0.08 -9.18
N ASN A 39 1.04 -1.00 -8.46
CA ASN A 39 1.41 -2.29 -9.01
C ASN A 39 0.91 -3.35 -8.05
N GLU A 40 0.18 -4.32 -8.58
CA GLU A 40 -0.45 -5.35 -7.77
C GLU A 40 0.52 -6.07 -6.86
N LYS A 41 1.66 -6.48 -7.42
CA LYS A 41 2.61 -7.26 -6.65
C LYS A 41 3.31 -6.42 -5.60
N ARG A 42 3.62 -5.17 -5.94
CA ARG A 42 4.23 -4.29 -4.96
C ARG A 42 3.27 -4.01 -3.80
N LEU A 43 1.98 -3.87 -4.11
CA LEU A 43 1.00 -3.70 -3.03
C LEU A 43 0.97 -4.92 -2.12
N GLN A 44 1.04 -6.12 -2.71
CA GLN A 44 1.04 -7.33 -1.91
C GLN A 44 2.28 -7.42 -1.02
N VAL A 45 3.43 -7.02 -1.55
CA VAL A 45 4.65 -6.98 -0.74
C VAL A 45 4.46 -6.03 0.44
N LEU A 46 3.93 -4.85 0.17
CA LEU A 46 3.74 -3.87 1.24
C LEU A 46 2.71 -4.34 2.26
N CYS A 47 1.71 -5.09 1.83
CA CYS A 47 0.75 -5.67 2.78
C CYS A 47 1.45 -6.63 3.73
N LEU A 48 2.34 -7.47 3.21
CA LEU A 48 3.09 -8.38 4.07
C LEU A 48 3.96 -7.61 5.05
N LEU A 49 4.63 -6.58 4.56
CA LEU A 49 5.53 -5.81 5.41
C LEU A 49 4.76 -4.94 6.40
N ALA A 50 3.52 -4.62 6.11
CA ALA A 50 2.69 -3.89 7.06
C ALA A 50 2.42 -4.72 8.31
N GLU A 51 2.46 -6.03 8.18
CA GLU A 51 2.28 -6.92 9.33
C GLU A 51 3.55 -7.07 10.15
N GLY A 52 4.68 -6.76 9.57
CA GLY A 52 5.95 -6.87 10.28
C GLY A 52 7.08 -7.16 9.33
N GLU A 53 8.27 -7.11 9.86
CA GLU A 53 9.49 -7.35 9.12
C GLU A 53 9.53 -8.76 8.56
N ARG A 54 10.04 -8.91 7.33
CA ARG A 54 10.14 -10.21 6.69
C ARG A 54 11.41 -10.32 5.90
N SER A 55 11.97 -11.51 5.85
CA SER A 55 13.12 -11.77 4.98
C SER A 55 12.66 -11.91 3.54
N VAL A 56 13.59 -11.74 2.61
CA VAL A 56 13.30 -11.93 1.19
C VAL A 56 12.73 -13.33 0.94
N GLY A 57 13.32 -14.33 1.59
CA GLY A 57 12.83 -15.69 1.43
C GLY A 57 11.39 -15.86 1.89
N GLU A 58 11.06 -15.24 3.01
CA GLU A 58 9.68 -15.29 3.51
C GLU A 58 8.72 -14.62 2.55
N ILE A 59 9.10 -13.45 2.02
CA ILE A 59 8.24 -12.76 1.07
C ILE A 59 8.05 -13.63 -0.16
N ASN A 60 9.14 -14.20 -0.67
CA ASN A 60 9.07 -15.03 -1.87
C ASN A 60 8.19 -16.26 -1.66
N ALA A 61 8.22 -16.82 -0.47
CA ALA A 61 7.42 -18.00 -0.18
C ALA A 61 5.94 -17.67 -0.09
N MET A 62 5.60 -16.45 0.25
CA MET A 62 4.20 -16.06 0.47
C MET A 62 3.55 -15.46 -0.75
N LEU A 63 4.33 -15.06 -1.75
CA LEU A 63 3.80 -14.45 -2.96
C LEU A 63 4.15 -15.29 -4.17
N ASP A 64 3.26 -15.29 -5.13
CA ASP A 64 3.45 -16.06 -6.35
C ASP A 64 4.26 -15.21 -7.33
N LEU A 65 5.56 -15.16 -7.11
CA LEU A 65 6.48 -14.35 -7.90
C LEU A 65 7.78 -15.09 -8.10
N SER A 66 8.39 -14.88 -9.27
CA SER A 66 9.75 -15.34 -9.44
C SER A 66 10.67 -14.51 -8.57
N GLN A 67 11.82 -15.06 -8.23
CA GLN A 67 12.77 -14.34 -7.40
C GLN A 67 13.25 -13.07 -8.09
N SER A 68 13.44 -13.11 -9.40
CA SER A 68 13.92 -11.92 -10.10
C SER A 68 12.84 -10.83 -10.13
N ALA A 69 11.57 -11.21 -10.29
CA ALA A 69 10.49 -10.23 -10.25
C ALA A 69 10.40 -9.60 -8.87
N LEU A 70 10.49 -10.43 -7.82
CA LEU A 70 10.47 -9.90 -6.46
C LEU A 70 11.62 -8.95 -6.23
N SER A 71 12.83 -9.31 -6.68
CA SER A 71 13.97 -8.43 -6.52
C SER A 71 13.76 -7.08 -7.17
N GLN A 72 13.15 -7.06 -8.35
CA GLN A 72 12.85 -5.81 -9.03
C GLN A 72 11.85 -4.97 -8.26
N HIS A 73 10.82 -5.60 -7.74
CA HIS A 73 9.82 -4.87 -6.97
C HIS A 73 10.42 -4.31 -5.67
N LEU A 74 11.24 -5.10 -5.00
CA LEU A 74 11.88 -4.64 -3.78
C LEU A 74 12.84 -3.48 -4.08
N ALA A 75 13.52 -3.54 -5.22
CA ALA A 75 14.42 -2.46 -5.61
C ALA A 75 13.66 -1.15 -5.82
N VAL A 76 12.53 -1.20 -6.48
CA VAL A 76 11.70 -0.01 -6.67
C VAL A 76 11.26 0.56 -5.32
N LEU A 77 10.76 -0.29 -4.44
CA LEU A 77 10.28 0.16 -3.14
C LEU A 77 11.41 0.74 -2.30
N ARG A 78 12.58 0.15 -2.37
CA ARG A 78 13.72 0.63 -1.62
C ARG A 78 14.23 1.95 -2.18
N GLU A 79 14.30 2.05 -3.50
CA GLU A 79 14.75 3.25 -4.17
C GLU A 79 13.85 4.44 -3.85
N GLU A 80 12.55 4.19 -3.73
CA GLU A 80 11.61 5.24 -3.41
C GLU A 80 11.51 5.51 -1.90
N GLY A 81 12.29 4.79 -1.10
CA GLY A 81 12.31 5.04 0.34
C GLY A 81 11.10 4.53 1.08
N LEU A 82 10.36 3.59 0.51
CA LEU A 82 9.14 3.09 1.11
C LEU A 82 9.39 1.91 2.03
N VAL A 83 10.51 1.27 1.89
CA VAL A 83 10.92 0.17 2.76
C VAL A 83 12.34 0.39 3.20
N GLN A 84 12.72 -0.24 4.29
CA GLN A 84 14.08 -0.23 4.77
C GLN A 84 14.54 -1.66 4.96
N THR A 85 15.86 -1.84 5.02
CA THR A 85 16.43 -3.17 5.14
C THR A 85 17.35 -3.23 6.32
N ARG A 86 17.51 -4.42 6.86
CA ARG A 86 18.60 -4.70 7.78
C ARG A 86 19.15 -6.07 7.43
N ARG A 87 20.41 -6.25 7.74
CA ARG A 87 21.06 -7.51 7.44
C ARG A 87 21.40 -8.21 8.74
N GLU A 88 21.14 -9.50 8.77
CA GLU A 88 21.55 -10.33 9.88
C GLU A 88 22.20 -11.59 9.29
N ALA A 89 23.50 -11.69 9.45
CA ALA A 89 24.28 -12.72 8.78
C ALA A 89 24.09 -12.58 7.27
N GLN A 90 23.61 -13.60 6.60
CA GLN A 90 23.42 -13.54 5.15
C GLN A 90 21.98 -13.25 4.76
N VAL A 91 21.13 -12.99 5.75
CA VAL A 91 19.72 -12.78 5.49
C VAL A 91 19.42 -11.29 5.50
N ILE A 92 18.69 -10.84 4.49
CA ILE A 92 18.25 -9.46 4.40
C ILE A 92 16.77 -9.41 4.75
N TYR A 93 16.46 -8.55 5.71
CA TYR A 93 15.08 -8.34 6.16
C TYR A 93 14.59 -6.99 5.66
N TYR A 94 13.37 -6.96 5.21
CA TYR A 94 12.71 -5.75 4.76
C TYR A 94 11.60 -5.36 5.72
N SER A 95 11.41 -4.08 5.91
CA SER A 95 10.30 -3.59 6.71
C SER A 95 9.75 -2.32 6.09
N LEU A 96 8.50 -2.03 6.39
CA LEU A 96 7.82 -0.85 5.88
C LEU A 96 8.33 0.39 6.60
N MET A 97 8.72 1.41 5.84
CA MET A 97 9.11 2.67 6.45
C MET A 97 7.90 3.36 7.02
N PRO A 98 8.01 3.92 8.24
CA PRO A 98 6.94 4.79 8.72
C PRO A 98 6.83 6.00 7.80
N GLY A 99 5.64 6.43 7.49
CA GLY A 99 5.45 7.60 6.68
C GLY A 99 4.36 7.46 5.64
N PRO A 100 4.52 8.14 4.50
CA PRO A 100 3.43 8.24 3.53
C PRO A 100 2.92 6.90 3.01
N ALA A 101 3.82 5.99 2.68
CA ALA A 101 3.38 4.70 2.15
C ALA A 101 2.56 3.94 3.19
N ALA A 102 3.00 4.00 4.46
CA ALA A 102 2.26 3.33 5.52
C ALA A 102 0.85 3.92 5.66
N GLN A 103 0.74 5.24 5.51
CA GLN A 103 -0.57 5.90 5.59
C GLN A 103 -1.48 5.46 4.45
N VAL A 104 -0.94 5.37 3.24
CA VAL A 104 -1.72 4.91 2.10
C VAL A 104 -2.16 3.47 2.30
N MET A 105 -1.23 2.63 2.76
CA MET A 105 -1.56 1.23 3.01
C MET A 105 -2.65 1.08 4.06
N GLN A 106 -2.61 1.91 5.10
CA GLN A 106 -3.68 1.92 6.09
C GLN A 106 -5.02 2.29 5.48
N THR A 107 -5.02 3.28 4.59
CA THR A 107 -6.24 3.70 3.91
C THR A 107 -6.79 2.58 3.03
N LEU A 108 -5.91 1.92 2.28
CA LEU A 108 -6.34 0.82 1.43
C LEU A 108 -6.86 -0.36 2.25
N GLN A 109 -6.22 -0.62 3.38
CA GLN A 109 -6.69 -1.63 4.31
C GLN A 109 -8.12 -1.32 4.75
N GLY A 110 -8.38 -0.07 5.09
CA GLY A 110 -9.71 0.33 5.51
C GLY A 110 -10.75 0.20 4.43
N ILE A 111 -10.36 0.42 3.18
CA ILE A 111 -11.30 0.34 2.06
C ILE A 111 -11.59 -1.11 1.67
N TYR A 112 -10.56 -1.92 1.56
CA TYR A 112 -10.67 -3.23 0.91
C TYR A 112 -10.61 -4.40 1.87
N CYS A 113 -9.94 -4.26 2.99
CA CYS A 113 -9.68 -5.38 3.89
C CYS A 113 -10.36 -5.22 5.22
N SER A 114 -10.92 -4.08 5.47
CA SER A 114 -11.56 -3.84 6.74
C SER A 114 -12.68 -4.83 6.92
N PRO A 115 -12.65 -5.62 7.95
CA PRO A 115 -13.76 -6.52 8.18
C PRO A 115 -14.96 -5.68 8.48
N ALA A 116 -16.05 -6.16 8.08
CA ALA A 116 -17.24 -5.53 8.52
C ALA A 116 -17.10 -5.43 10.01
N PRO A 117 -17.39 -4.35 10.51
CA PRO A 117 -17.17 -4.17 11.91
C PRO A 117 -17.66 -5.29 12.70
N ALA A 118 -18.22 -6.03 12.21
CA ALA A 118 -18.49 -7.14 12.84
C ALA A 118 -17.67 -8.18 12.48
N ARG A 119 -17.24 -8.42 12.13
CA ARG A 119 -16.52 -9.47 11.82
C ARG A 119 -15.46 -9.72 12.38
N ALA A 120 -15.47 -9.28 12.88
CA ALA A 120 -14.67 -9.28 13.25
C ALA A 120 -14.07 -9.88 13.66
N LYS A 121 -14.21 -10.12 13.74
CA LYS A 121 -13.83 -10.57 14.07
C LYS A 121 -13.49 -11.43 13.97
N LYS A 122 -13.87 -11.69 13.71
CA LYS A 122 -13.85 -12.43 13.59
C LYS A 122 -13.13 -12.99 13.53
N LYS A 123 -13.15 -12.99 13.42
CA LYS A 123 -12.68 -13.49 13.37
C LYS A 123 -12.14 -13.94 13.50
N GLY A 124 -12.37 -13.88 13.47
CA GLY A 124 -12.06 -14.28 13.68
C GLY A 124 -11.84 -14.61 13.64
N ALA A 125 -11.96 -14.61 13.52
CA ALA A 125 -11.88 -14.82 13.60
C ALA A 125 -11.64 -15.13 13.57
N ALA A 126 -11.52 -15.05 13.49
CA ALA A 126 -11.56 -15.09 13.62
C ALA A 126 -11.53 -15.30 13.61
#